data_5dce39af764d441738dfa3fa95c09f66
#
_entry.id   5dce39af764d441738dfa3fa95c09f66
#
_cell.length_a   1.000
_cell.length_b   1.000
_cell.length_c   1.000
_cell.angle_alpha   90.00
_cell.angle_beta   90.00
_cell.angle_gamma   90.00
#
_symmetry.space_group_name_H-M   'P 1'
#
loop_
_entity.id
_entity.type
_entity.pdbx_description
1 polymer ?
#
loop_
_entity_poly.entity_id
_entity_poly.type
_entity_poly.pdbx_seq_one_letter_code
_entity_poly.pdbx_strand_id
1 'polypeptide(L)'
;MLRRRRHTTNAIAHIESIATDITRINADVIVNAANEQLAAGGGVCGAIFAAAGHRRLQAACNEIGCCATGDAVTTPSFNLAEHGISHIVHAVGPRWHAHSPDQADALLAAAYRSALNEAVAVGARSIAIPGISTGIFGFPMDRAAEVVARVLTTESFDLDRITLVTLRADGAAVYAAALDAARAAGEER
;
A
#
# COMPACT_ATOMS: atom_id res chain seq x y z
N MET A 1 11.00 -19.10 -31.02
CA MET A 1 10.40 -17.86 -30.47
C MET A 1 11.35 -17.31 -29.41
N LEU A 2 12.14 -16.27 -29.74
CA LEU A 2 13.10 -15.65 -28.81
C LEU A 2 12.33 -14.81 -27.80
N ARG A 3 12.36 -15.19 -26.53
CA ARG A 3 11.97 -14.30 -25.42
C ARG A 3 12.96 -13.13 -25.40
N ARG A 4 12.52 -11.94 -25.78
CA ARG A 4 13.27 -10.70 -25.58
C ARG A 4 13.45 -10.52 -24.06
N ARG A 5 14.68 -10.74 -23.58
CA ARG A 5 15.10 -10.24 -22.27
C ARG A 5 15.00 -8.72 -22.34
N ARG A 6 14.00 -8.16 -21.64
CA ARG A 6 13.93 -6.71 -21.43
C ARG A 6 15.11 -6.34 -20.52
N HIS A 7 16.00 -5.50 -21.02
CA HIS A 7 16.98 -4.80 -20.20
C HIS A 7 16.19 -3.97 -19.18
N THR A 8 16.22 -4.36 -17.92
CA THR A 8 15.80 -3.52 -16.81
C THR A 8 16.87 -2.45 -16.61
N THR A 9 16.70 -1.29 -17.20
CA THR A 9 17.25 -0.07 -16.62
C THR A 9 16.61 0.03 -15.24
N ASN A 10 17.41 0.01 -14.19
CA ASN A 10 17.00 0.18 -12.79
C ASN A 10 16.60 1.65 -12.60
N ALA A 11 15.47 2.04 -13.21
CA ALA A 11 14.89 3.35 -13.00
C ALA A 11 14.32 3.36 -11.58
N ILE A 12 14.76 4.30 -10.76
CA ILE A 12 14.19 4.54 -9.43
C ILE A 12 12.70 4.84 -9.62
N ALA A 13 11.85 4.12 -8.90
CA ALA A 13 10.40 4.35 -8.95
C ALA A 13 10.08 5.83 -8.66
N HIS A 14 9.15 6.40 -9.42
CA HIS A 14 8.60 7.71 -9.05
C HIS A 14 7.72 7.56 -7.82
N ILE A 15 8.13 8.20 -6.71
CA ILE A 15 7.42 8.14 -5.43
C ILE A 15 6.82 9.49 -5.13
N GLU A 16 5.51 9.55 -4.93
CA GLU A 16 4.74 10.76 -4.64
C GLU A 16 3.69 10.53 -3.55
N SER A 17 3.17 11.61 -2.97
CA SER A 17 2.02 11.58 -2.06
C SER A 17 0.96 12.55 -2.56
N ILE A 18 -0.28 12.10 -2.68
CA ILE A 18 -1.41 12.90 -3.18
C ILE A 18 -2.68 12.71 -2.34
N ALA A 19 -3.53 13.73 -2.36
CA ALA A 19 -4.87 13.67 -1.76
C ALA A 19 -5.89 13.35 -2.85
N THR A 20 -6.47 12.14 -2.80
CA THR A 20 -7.49 11.69 -3.77
C THR A 20 -8.27 10.49 -3.23
N ASP A 21 -9.31 10.10 -3.95
CA ASP A 21 -10.02 8.84 -3.73
C ASP A 21 -9.23 7.70 -4.39
N ILE A 22 -8.72 6.77 -3.58
CA ILE A 22 -7.92 5.64 -4.05
C ILE A 22 -8.69 4.72 -5.01
N THR A 23 -10.01 4.68 -4.96
CA THR A 23 -10.84 3.86 -5.86
C THR A 23 -10.95 4.42 -7.27
N ARG A 24 -10.46 5.64 -7.50
CA ARG A 24 -10.49 6.36 -8.78
C ARG A 24 -9.11 6.71 -9.31
N ILE A 25 -8.07 6.25 -8.64
CA ILE A 25 -6.69 6.55 -9.04
C ILE A 25 -6.30 5.75 -10.28
N ASN A 26 -5.46 6.33 -11.11
CA ASN A 26 -4.82 5.62 -12.21
C ASN A 26 -3.60 4.84 -11.70
N ALA A 27 -3.80 3.57 -11.33
CA ALA A 27 -2.76 2.64 -10.89
C ALA A 27 -3.15 1.21 -11.28
N ASP A 28 -2.16 0.35 -11.53
CA ASP A 28 -2.42 -1.07 -11.83
C ASP A 28 -2.95 -1.82 -10.61
N VAL A 29 -2.46 -1.44 -9.43
CA VAL A 29 -2.80 -2.06 -8.14
C VAL A 29 -3.12 -0.99 -7.11
N ILE A 30 -4.14 -1.23 -6.30
CA ILE A 30 -4.40 -0.44 -5.08
C ILE A 30 -4.25 -1.32 -3.84
N VAL A 31 -3.85 -0.71 -2.73
CA VAL A 31 -3.75 -1.39 -1.45
C VAL A 31 -4.99 -1.11 -0.60
N ASN A 32 -5.52 -2.15 -0.01
CA ASN A 32 -6.51 -2.09 1.05
C ASN A 32 -5.82 -2.19 2.41
N ALA A 33 -6.06 -1.23 3.31
CA ALA A 33 -5.67 -1.34 4.71
C ALA A 33 -6.60 -2.34 5.40
N ALA A 34 -6.20 -3.60 5.42
CA ALA A 34 -7.01 -4.74 5.84
C ALA A 34 -6.85 -5.06 7.34
N ASN A 35 -7.75 -5.90 7.82
CA ASN A 35 -7.60 -6.63 9.08
C ASN A 35 -7.20 -8.09 8.82
N GLU A 36 -6.76 -8.79 9.85
CA GLU A 36 -6.25 -10.17 9.76
C GLU A 36 -7.28 -11.18 9.21
N GLN A 37 -8.57 -10.94 9.42
CA GLN A 37 -9.67 -11.77 8.92
C GLN A 37 -10.05 -11.43 7.47
N LEU A 38 -9.43 -10.42 6.86
CA LEU A 38 -9.74 -9.91 5.53
C LEU A 38 -11.22 -9.51 5.37
N ALA A 39 -11.85 -9.17 6.48
CA ALA A 39 -13.25 -8.79 6.52
C ALA A 39 -13.44 -7.32 6.12
N ALA A 40 -14.53 -7.04 5.44
CA ALA A 40 -14.92 -5.67 5.14
C ALA A 40 -15.04 -4.84 6.43
N GLY A 41 -14.51 -3.61 6.38
CA GLY A 41 -14.48 -2.68 7.51
C GLY A 41 -14.93 -1.29 7.10
N GLY A 42 -14.62 -0.31 7.96
CA GLY A 42 -14.88 1.11 7.69
C GLY A 42 -13.73 1.82 6.95
N GLY A 43 -13.88 3.13 6.75
CA GLY A 43 -12.84 3.97 6.13
C GLY A 43 -12.49 3.53 4.70
N VAL A 44 -11.20 3.55 4.37
CA VAL A 44 -10.70 3.16 3.04
C VAL A 44 -11.07 1.72 2.68
N CYS A 45 -11.06 0.80 3.65
CA CYS A 45 -11.46 -0.59 3.45
C CYS A 45 -12.91 -0.67 2.95
N GLY A 46 -13.84 -0.01 3.62
CA GLY A 46 -15.25 0.03 3.20
C GLY A 46 -15.44 0.65 1.81
N ALA A 47 -14.72 1.71 1.49
CA ALA A 47 -14.77 2.35 0.18
C ALA A 47 -14.30 1.40 -0.94
N ILE A 48 -13.18 0.70 -0.72
CA ILE A 48 -12.64 -0.27 -1.69
C ILE A 48 -13.62 -1.44 -1.87
N PHE A 49 -14.15 -2.01 -0.78
CA PHE A 49 -15.14 -3.09 -0.86
C PHE A 49 -16.40 -2.68 -1.63
N ALA A 50 -16.91 -1.47 -1.39
CA ALA A 50 -18.06 -0.94 -2.09
C ALA A 50 -17.79 -0.78 -3.60
N ALA A 51 -16.65 -0.19 -3.96
CA ALA A 51 -16.26 0.06 -5.35
C ALA A 51 -15.95 -1.23 -6.12
N ALA A 52 -15.27 -2.19 -5.50
CA ALA A 52 -14.92 -3.48 -6.11
C ALA A 52 -16.13 -4.42 -6.27
N GLY A 53 -17.23 -4.17 -5.56
CA GLY A 53 -18.38 -5.08 -5.48
C GLY A 53 -18.28 -5.96 -4.25
N HIS A 54 -18.84 -5.49 -3.14
CA HIS A 54 -18.70 -6.00 -1.78
C HIS A 54 -18.74 -7.53 -1.65
N ARG A 55 -19.80 -8.17 -2.22
CA ARG A 55 -19.99 -9.63 -2.09
C ARG A 55 -18.90 -10.43 -2.80
N ARG A 56 -18.47 -9.98 -3.97
CA ARG A 56 -17.44 -10.67 -4.77
C ARG A 56 -16.08 -10.56 -4.12
N LEU A 57 -15.72 -9.36 -3.63
CA LEU A 57 -14.47 -9.14 -2.95
C LEU A 57 -14.41 -9.90 -1.62
N GLN A 58 -15.50 -9.89 -0.83
CA GLN A 58 -15.54 -10.65 0.42
C GLN A 58 -15.45 -12.15 0.19
N ALA A 59 -16.07 -12.68 -0.87
CA ALA A 59 -15.96 -14.11 -1.21
C ALA A 59 -14.49 -14.48 -1.53
N ALA A 60 -13.77 -13.67 -2.32
CA ALA A 60 -12.37 -13.91 -2.60
C ALA A 60 -11.48 -13.81 -1.33
N CYS A 61 -11.76 -12.86 -0.46
CA CYS A 61 -11.07 -12.76 0.84
C CYS A 61 -11.34 -13.99 1.73
N ASN A 62 -12.56 -14.52 1.73
CA ASN A 62 -12.92 -15.72 2.50
C ASN A 62 -12.21 -16.99 1.97
N GLU A 63 -11.95 -17.08 0.67
CA GLU A 63 -11.17 -18.18 0.08
C GLU A 63 -9.71 -18.17 0.55
N ILE A 64 -9.12 -16.99 0.77
CA ILE A 64 -7.79 -16.83 1.34
C ILE A 64 -7.81 -17.14 2.85
N GLY A 65 -8.86 -16.74 3.54
CA GLY A 65 -9.11 -16.98 4.95
C GLY A 65 -8.55 -15.92 5.88
N CYS A 66 -7.23 -15.78 5.99
CA CYS A 66 -6.60 -14.78 6.86
C CYS A 66 -5.24 -14.32 6.32
N CYS A 67 -4.77 -13.20 6.87
CA CYS A 67 -3.45 -12.64 6.59
C CYS A 67 -2.86 -12.11 7.91
N ALA A 68 -1.63 -12.46 8.21
CA ALA A 68 -1.00 -12.04 9.47
C ALA A 68 -0.65 -10.54 9.47
N THR A 69 -0.56 -9.94 10.66
CA THR A 69 -0.06 -8.58 10.80
C THR A 69 1.39 -8.49 10.30
N GLY A 70 1.67 -7.55 9.41
CA GLY A 70 2.94 -7.37 8.71
C GLY A 70 2.98 -8.00 7.32
N ASP A 71 1.97 -8.79 6.95
CA ASP A 71 1.87 -9.45 5.65
C ASP A 71 0.82 -8.80 4.74
N ALA A 72 0.79 -9.23 3.48
CA ALA A 72 -0.20 -8.84 2.50
C ALA A 72 -0.56 -10.02 1.59
N VAL A 73 -1.78 -9.99 1.04
CA VAL A 73 -2.30 -10.98 0.09
C VAL A 73 -3.06 -10.27 -1.02
N THR A 74 -3.19 -10.90 -2.18
CA THR A 74 -3.76 -10.26 -3.37
C THR A 74 -5.05 -10.93 -3.82
N THR A 75 -6.02 -10.12 -4.24
CA THR A 75 -7.25 -10.55 -4.92
C THR A 75 -7.42 -9.83 -6.26
N PRO A 76 -8.27 -10.35 -7.18
CA PRO A 76 -8.75 -9.56 -8.31
C PRO A 76 -9.49 -8.29 -7.84
N SER A 77 -9.49 -7.27 -8.68
CA SER A 77 -10.12 -5.97 -8.40
C SER A 77 -11.62 -5.91 -8.71
N PHE A 78 -12.16 -6.92 -9.41
CA PHE A 78 -13.57 -7.02 -9.82
C PHE A 78 -14.04 -5.77 -10.58
N ASN A 79 -15.04 -5.02 -10.03
CA ASN A 79 -15.59 -3.85 -10.72
C ASN A 79 -14.56 -2.72 -10.90
N LEU A 80 -13.52 -2.66 -10.09
CA LEU A 80 -12.45 -1.66 -10.25
C LEU A 80 -11.59 -1.90 -11.49
N ALA A 81 -11.68 -3.07 -12.13
CA ALA A 81 -11.04 -3.32 -13.43
C ALA A 81 -11.51 -2.36 -14.53
N GLU A 82 -12.74 -1.84 -14.44
CA GLU A 82 -13.27 -0.84 -15.35
C GLU A 82 -12.54 0.51 -15.26
N HIS A 83 -11.85 0.75 -14.14
CA HIS A 83 -11.01 1.92 -13.90
C HIS A 83 -9.52 1.66 -14.15
N GLY A 84 -9.16 0.51 -14.72
CA GLY A 84 -7.77 0.14 -15.03
C GLY A 84 -7.02 -0.50 -13.86
N ILE A 85 -7.66 -0.70 -12.70
CA ILE A 85 -7.08 -1.35 -11.54
C ILE A 85 -7.22 -2.87 -11.71
N SER A 86 -6.12 -3.59 -11.80
CA SER A 86 -6.13 -5.05 -12.06
C SER A 86 -6.32 -5.88 -10.78
N HIS A 87 -5.70 -5.46 -9.68
CA HIS A 87 -5.70 -6.21 -8.42
C HIS A 87 -5.85 -5.29 -7.21
N ILE A 88 -6.31 -5.88 -6.10
CA ILE A 88 -6.31 -5.27 -4.77
C ILE A 88 -5.35 -6.09 -3.90
N VAL A 89 -4.36 -5.42 -3.31
CA VAL A 89 -3.48 -5.98 -2.30
C VAL A 89 -4.03 -5.64 -0.93
N HIS A 90 -4.33 -6.64 -0.13
CA HIS A 90 -4.82 -6.49 1.24
C HIS A 90 -3.65 -6.56 2.20
N ALA A 91 -3.16 -5.42 2.69
CA ALA A 91 -2.05 -5.32 3.62
C ALA A 91 -2.54 -5.14 5.05
N VAL A 92 -2.04 -5.96 5.96
CA VAL A 92 -2.44 -5.95 7.36
C VAL A 92 -1.35 -5.26 8.19
N GLY A 93 -1.60 -4.01 8.55
CA GLY A 93 -0.73 -3.27 9.45
C GLY A 93 -1.07 -3.49 10.92
N PRO A 94 -0.18 -3.08 11.84
CA PRO A 94 -0.37 -3.28 13.28
C PRO A 94 -1.43 -2.36 13.87
N ARG A 95 -2.08 -2.82 14.96
CA ARG A 95 -2.83 -1.99 15.88
C ARG A 95 -1.82 -1.31 16.82
N TRP A 96 -1.78 0.02 16.81
CA TRP A 96 -0.77 0.80 17.55
C TRP A 96 -0.64 0.39 19.03
N HIS A 97 -1.78 0.32 19.72
CA HIS A 97 -1.80 0.04 21.17
C HIS A 97 -1.59 -1.44 21.54
N ALA A 98 -1.44 -2.34 20.56
CA ALA A 98 -1.20 -3.76 20.80
C ALA A 98 0.29 -4.13 20.84
N HIS A 99 1.19 -3.19 20.54
CA HIS A 99 2.62 -3.43 20.39
C HIS A 99 3.44 -2.32 21.08
N SER A 100 4.71 -2.58 21.36
CA SER A 100 5.64 -1.49 21.65
C SER A 100 5.83 -0.63 20.40
N PRO A 101 6.22 0.66 20.53
CA PRO A 101 6.44 1.53 19.38
C PRO A 101 7.37 0.93 18.32
N ASP A 102 8.49 0.33 18.73
CA ASP A 102 9.47 -0.25 17.81
C ASP A 102 8.94 -1.53 17.11
N GLN A 103 8.15 -2.34 17.82
CA GLN A 103 7.47 -3.49 17.22
C GLN A 103 6.42 -3.04 16.22
N ALA A 104 5.65 -2.00 16.53
CA ALA A 104 4.66 -1.44 15.62
C ALA A 104 5.33 -0.89 14.36
N ASP A 105 6.44 -0.17 14.47
CA ASP A 105 7.22 0.32 13.34
C ASP A 105 7.70 -0.83 12.43
N ALA A 106 8.28 -1.87 13.04
CA ALA A 106 8.77 -3.03 12.29
C ALA A 106 7.64 -3.76 11.54
N LEU A 107 6.49 -3.94 12.17
CA LEU A 107 5.31 -4.56 11.57
C LEU A 107 4.70 -3.69 10.48
N LEU A 108 4.65 -2.37 10.67
CA LEU A 108 4.19 -1.45 9.63
C LEU A 108 5.10 -1.47 8.42
N ALA A 109 6.42 -1.41 8.63
CA ALA A 109 7.40 -1.53 7.55
C ALA A 109 7.26 -2.86 6.80
N ALA A 110 7.05 -3.97 7.51
CA ALA A 110 6.81 -5.28 6.92
C ALA A 110 5.55 -5.29 6.04
N ALA A 111 4.43 -4.71 6.50
CA ALA A 111 3.19 -4.63 5.73
C ALA A 111 3.36 -3.85 4.42
N TYR A 112 4.12 -2.75 4.43
CA TYR A 112 4.43 -1.98 3.21
C TYR A 112 5.32 -2.78 2.26
N ARG A 113 6.38 -3.45 2.75
CA ARG A 113 7.23 -4.32 1.92
C ARG A 113 6.44 -5.45 1.30
N SER A 114 5.61 -6.11 2.09
CA SER A 114 4.75 -7.20 1.62
C SER A 114 3.80 -6.72 0.53
N ALA A 115 3.16 -5.55 0.72
CA ALA A 115 2.27 -4.98 -0.29
C ALA A 115 2.99 -4.64 -1.60
N LEU A 116 4.20 -4.08 -1.53
CA LEU A 116 5.01 -3.76 -2.72
C LEU A 116 5.46 -5.03 -3.45
N ASN A 117 5.87 -6.06 -2.72
CA ASN A 117 6.24 -7.35 -3.28
C ASN A 117 5.07 -8.07 -3.94
N GLU A 118 3.88 -8.04 -3.34
CA GLU A 118 2.64 -8.57 -3.94
C GLU A 118 2.31 -7.87 -5.27
N ALA A 119 2.44 -6.53 -5.33
CA ALA A 119 2.22 -5.79 -6.57
C ALA A 119 3.23 -6.19 -7.67
N VAL A 120 4.50 -6.35 -7.32
CA VAL A 120 5.54 -6.85 -8.26
C VAL A 120 5.22 -8.27 -8.70
N ALA A 121 4.78 -9.15 -7.80
CA ALA A 121 4.46 -10.54 -8.10
C ALA A 121 3.31 -10.70 -9.11
N VAL A 122 2.33 -9.78 -9.12
CA VAL A 122 1.26 -9.76 -10.12
C VAL A 122 1.63 -9.00 -11.41
N GLY A 123 2.87 -8.53 -11.51
CA GLY A 123 3.40 -7.86 -12.71
C GLY A 123 2.95 -6.40 -12.85
N ALA A 124 2.52 -5.75 -11.78
CA ALA A 124 2.16 -4.34 -11.78
C ALA A 124 3.37 -3.45 -12.04
N ARG A 125 3.14 -2.29 -12.64
CA ARG A 125 4.13 -1.22 -12.81
C ARG A 125 3.83 -0.02 -11.92
N SER A 126 2.59 0.08 -11.42
CA SER A 126 2.15 1.17 -10.55
C SER A 126 1.29 0.66 -9.41
N ILE A 127 1.49 1.23 -8.21
CA ILE A 127 0.75 0.92 -7.00
C ILE A 127 0.31 2.19 -6.28
N ALA A 128 -0.91 2.18 -5.74
CA ALA A 128 -1.40 3.22 -4.84
C ALA A 128 -1.67 2.64 -3.45
N ILE A 129 -1.11 3.26 -2.42
CA ILE A 129 -1.10 2.75 -1.05
C ILE A 129 -1.72 3.79 -0.11
N PRO A 130 -2.75 3.44 0.67
CA PRO A 130 -3.32 4.34 1.67
C PRO A 130 -2.47 4.37 2.94
N GLY A 131 -2.82 5.23 3.88
CA GLY A 131 -2.21 5.22 5.21
C GLY A 131 -2.57 3.94 5.98
N ILE A 132 -1.75 2.91 5.86
CA ILE A 132 -1.94 1.64 6.59
C ILE A 132 -1.84 1.92 8.09
N SER A 133 -2.77 1.38 8.87
CA SER A 133 -2.87 1.52 10.34
C SER A 133 -3.17 2.93 10.87
N THR A 134 -3.19 3.98 10.06
CA THR A 134 -3.37 5.37 10.53
C THR A 134 -4.83 5.76 10.80
N GLY A 135 -5.78 4.90 10.49
CA GLY A 135 -7.20 5.05 10.81
C GLY A 135 -7.56 4.46 12.17
N ILE A 136 -8.54 3.53 12.19
CA ILE A 136 -9.04 2.86 13.41
C ILE A 136 -7.96 2.09 14.19
N PHE A 137 -6.86 1.69 13.55
CA PHE A 137 -5.73 1.02 14.23
C PHE A 137 -4.86 1.99 15.03
N GLY A 138 -5.07 3.31 14.89
CA GLY A 138 -4.55 4.36 15.76
C GLY A 138 -3.06 4.63 15.64
N PHE A 139 -2.39 4.16 14.59
CA PHE A 139 -0.97 4.45 14.39
C PHE A 139 -0.78 5.96 14.16
N PRO A 140 0.11 6.67 14.89
CA PRO A 140 0.36 8.08 14.70
C PRO A 140 0.83 8.37 13.27
N MET A 141 0.18 9.32 12.60
CA MET A 141 0.41 9.55 11.16
C MET A 141 1.83 10.00 10.85
N ASP A 142 2.39 10.91 11.65
CA ASP A 142 3.78 11.39 11.46
C ASP A 142 4.77 10.24 11.55
N ARG A 143 4.64 9.39 12.58
CA ARG A 143 5.50 8.22 12.76
C ARG A 143 5.31 7.19 11.63
N ALA A 144 4.08 6.97 11.19
CA ALA A 144 3.80 6.09 10.04
C ALA A 144 4.47 6.62 8.77
N ALA A 145 4.40 7.93 8.53
CA ALA A 145 5.04 8.55 7.38
C ALA A 145 6.56 8.40 7.39
N GLU A 146 7.21 8.53 8.54
CA GLU A 146 8.66 8.30 8.70
C GLU A 146 9.05 6.83 8.40
N VAL A 147 8.28 5.87 8.93
CA VAL A 147 8.51 4.44 8.68
C VAL A 147 8.40 4.14 7.18
N VAL A 148 7.34 4.62 6.55
CA VAL A 148 7.07 4.40 5.12
C VAL A 148 8.13 5.08 4.25
N ALA A 149 8.45 6.34 4.53
CA ALA A 149 9.48 7.07 3.78
C ALA A 149 10.82 6.33 3.83
N ARG A 150 11.21 5.79 4.97
CA ARG A 150 12.42 4.98 5.11
C ARG A 150 12.39 3.74 4.22
N VAL A 151 11.30 2.96 4.22
CA VAL A 151 11.17 1.78 3.35
C VAL A 151 11.32 2.18 1.88
N LEU A 152 10.61 3.21 1.45
CA LEU A 152 10.55 3.62 0.05
C LEU A 152 11.83 4.29 -0.48
N THR A 153 12.67 4.86 0.41
CA THR A 153 13.92 5.52 0.01
C THR A 153 15.16 4.65 0.19
N THR A 154 15.08 3.56 0.97
CA THR A 154 16.23 2.66 1.20
C THR A 154 16.13 1.34 0.46
N GLU A 155 14.96 0.99 -0.06
CA GLU A 155 14.71 -0.28 -0.75
C GLU A 155 14.22 0.00 -2.18
N SER A 156 14.50 -0.93 -3.10
CA SER A 156 14.07 -0.82 -4.49
C SER A 156 13.07 -1.93 -4.83
N PHE A 157 12.03 -1.55 -5.58
CA PHE A 157 11.00 -2.46 -6.07
C PHE A 157 10.88 -2.31 -7.59
N ASP A 158 10.59 -3.38 -8.31
CA ASP A 158 10.41 -3.33 -9.78
C ASP A 158 9.05 -2.72 -10.16
N LEU A 159 8.90 -1.44 -9.78
CA LEU A 159 7.74 -0.59 -10.02
C LEU A 159 8.19 0.72 -10.66
N ASP A 160 7.37 1.29 -11.55
CA ASP A 160 7.64 2.60 -12.15
C ASP A 160 7.11 3.74 -11.27
N ARG A 161 5.98 3.50 -10.58
CA ARG A 161 5.34 4.50 -9.74
C ARG A 161 4.74 3.92 -8.46
N ILE A 162 5.03 4.59 -7.34
CA ILE A 162 4.46 4.31 -6.02
C ILE A 162 3.78 5.59 -5.53
N THR A 163 2.47 5.56 -5.34
CA THR A 163 1.70 6.72 -4.90
C THR A 163 1.12 6.47 -3.51
N LEU A 164 1.53 7.27 -2.54
CA LEU A 164 0.91 7.30 -1.21
C LEU A 164 -0.36 8.15 -1.30
N VAL A 165 -1.49 7.58 -0.90
CA VAL A 165 -2.80 8.19 -1.09
C VAL A 165 -3.46 8.47 0.26
N THR A 166 -3.90 9.70 0.44
CA THR A 166 -4.77 10.09 1.56
C THR A 166 -6.03 10.74 1.02
N LEU A 167 -7.12 10.71 1.81
CA LEU A 167 -8.35 11.38 1.40
C LEU A 167 -8.26 12.92 1.53
N ARG A 168 -7.34 13.42 2.38
CA ARG A 168 -7.21 14.82 2.75
C ARG A 168 -5.80 15.33 2.45
N ALA A 169 -5.72 16.62 2.07
CA ALA A 169 -4.47 17.28 1.71
C ALA A 169 -3.46 17.36 2.88
N ASP A 170 -3.95 17.51 4.11
CA ASP A 170 -3.10 17.52 5.31
C ASP A 170 -2.33 16.20 5.47
N GLY A 171 -3.01 15.06 5.29
CA GLY A 171 -2.34 13.75 5.32
C GLY A 171 -1.33 13.58 4.19
N ALA A 172 -1.65 14.03 2.97
CA ALA A 172 -0.71 13.96 1.86
C ALA A 172 0.55 14.81 2.12
N ALA A 173 0.39 15.97 2.73
CA ALA A 173 1.52 16.83 3.09
C ALA A 173 2.46 16.19 4.12
N VAL A 174 1.93 15.43 5.10
CA VAL A 174 2.74 14.70 6.09
C VAL A 174 3.62 13.65 5.40
N TYR A 175 3.05 12.83 4.50
CA TYR A 175 3.83 11.83 3.77
C TYR A 175 4.85 12.47 2.82
N ALA A 176 4.50 13.58 2.13
CA ALA A 176 5.42 14.29 1.26
C ALA A 176 6.62 14.83 2.05
N ALA A 177 6.39 15.48 3.17
CA ALA A 177 7.46 16.00 4.04
C ALA A 177 8.39 14.88 4.55
N ALA A 178 7.84 13.73 4.95
CA ALA A 178 8.63 12.59 5.39
C ALA A 178 9.50 11.99 4.26
N LEU A 179 8.96 11.91 3.04
CA LEU A 179 9.71 11.46 1.86
C LEU A 179 10.88 12.41 1.54
N ASP A 180 10.65 13.72 1.58
CA ASP A 180 11.68 14.72 1.32
C ASP A 180 12.79 14.68 2.37
N ALA A 181 12.43 14.55 3.65
CA ALA A 181 13.39 14.40 4.75
C ALA A 181 14.23 13.11 4.61
N ALA A 182 13.61 12.01 4.24
CA ALA A 182 14.31 10.74 4.07
C ALA A 182 15.28 10.76 2.87
N ARG A 183 14.91 11.42 1.76
CA ARG A 183 15.78 11.62 0.58
C ARG A 183 17.01 12.47 0.94
N ALA A 184 16.81 13.61 1.62
CA ALA A 184 17.89 14.47 2.05
C ALA A 184 18.90 13.75 2.96
N ALA A 185 18.41 12.95 3.91
CA ALA A 185 19.27 12.14 4.79
C ALA A 185 20.02 11.01 4.04
N GLY A 186 19.56 10.58 2.90
CA GLY A 186 20.22 9.59 2.03
C GLY A 186 21.35 10.18 1.18
N GLU A 187 21.24 11.45 0.79
CA GLU A 187 22.24 12.17 -0.01
C GLU A 187 23.49 12.61 0.80
N GLU A 188 23.36 12.68 2.13
CA GLU A 188 24.46 13.07 3.04
C GLU A 188 25.38 11.90 3.46
N ARG A 189 25.09 10.67 3.01
CA ARG A 189 25.86 9.45 3.36
C ARG A 189 26.72 8.98 2.20
#